data_c7c68546c316d9720c4a7586391d21ae
#
_entry.id   c7c68546c316d9720c4a7586391d21ae
#
_cell.length_a   1.000
_cell.length_b   1.000
_cell.length_c   1.000
_cell.angle_alpha   90.00
_cell.angle_beta   90.00
_cell.angle_gamma   90.00
#
_symmetry.space_group_name_H-M   'P 1'
#
loop_
_entity.id
_entity.type
_entity.pdbx_description
1 polymer ?
#
loop_
_entity_poly.entity_id
_entity_poly.type
_entity_poly.pdbx_seq_one_letter_code
_entity_poly.pdbx_strand_id
1 'polypeptide(L)'
;MTREISNRDDTIDSRDVIARFAELTADKESLESEVESVQEQVTEAQDGLEEAKADYETAIENEDDAETIKELAGVVKRAKNDLKVAKDELEGAKDNLECWDDADEYESLRVLCDEGELSSVEWAYGVTMIRDSYFEEYAQELAEEIGAINHNLNCPNNCIDWERAANELKQDYTSIEFDGVEYWVRS
;
A
#
# COMPACT_ATOMS: atom_id res chain seq x y z
N MET A 1 11.76 9.91 -2.02
CA MET A 1 10.34 10.29 -2.16
C MET A 1 9.95 9.98 -3.58
N THR A 2 9.15 8.98 -3.75
CA THR A 2 8.50 8.65 -5.03
C THR A 2 7.47 9.73 -5.35
N ARG A 3 7.20 9.92 -6.64
CA ARG A 3 6.18 10.88 -7.09
C ARG A 3 4.81 10.35 -6.63
N GLU A 4 3.96 11.24 -6.11
CA GLU A 4 2.55 10.93 -5.89
C GLU A 4 1.88 10.59 -7.23
N ILE A 5 1.18 9.47 -7.29
CA ILE A 5 0.47 9.01 -8.50
C ILE A 5 -0.96 9.53 -8.42
N SER A 6 -1.37 10.26 -9.46
CA SER A 6 -2.70 10.88 -9.48
C SER A 6 -3.47 10.49 -10.73
N ASN A 7 -4.75 10.16 -10.57
CA ASN A 7 -5.70 9.94 -11.67
C ASN A 7 -6.00 11.20 -12.49
N ARG A 8 -5.34 12.33 -12.16
CA ARG A 8 -5.41 13.60 -12.91
C ARG A 8 -4.27 13.76 -13.91
N ASP A 9 -3.24 12.91 -13.81
CA ASP A 9 -2.11 12.95 -14.73
C ASP A 9 -2.56 12.46 -16.12
N ASP A 10 -2.16 13.16 -17.17
CA ASP A 10 -2.47 12.79 -18.55
C ASP A 10 -1.70 11.55 -18.98
N THR A 11 -0.49 11.37 -18.42
CA THR A 11 0.34 10.18 -18.63
C THR A 11 0.98 9.72 -17.32
N ILE A 12 1.01 8.41 -17.10
CA ILE A 12 1.63 7.77 -15.94
C ILE A 12 2.59 6.67 -16.44
N ASP A 13 3.82 6.63 -15.92
CA ASP A 13 4.76 5.54 -16.20
C ASP A 13 4.50 4.38 -15.22
N SER A 14 4.36 3.16 -15.73
CA SER A 14 4.13 1.96 -14.89
C SER A 14 5.22 1.73 -13.85
N ARG A 15 6.46 2.16 -14.11
CA ARG A 15 7.56 2.05 -13.14
C ARG A 15 7.34 2.93 -11.92
N ASP A 16 6.72 4.11 -12.10
CA ASP A 16 6.38 4.98 -10.97
C ASP A 16 5.27 4.36 -10.12
N VAL A 17 4.27 3.73 -10.78
CA VAL A 17 3.20 2.96 -10.11
C VAL A 17 3.79 1.81 -9.28
N ILE A 18 4.64 0.99 -9.90
CA ILE A 18 5.29 -0.15 -9.24
C ILE A 18 6.16 0.31 -8.07
N ALA A 19 6.93 1.38 -8.25
CA ALA A 19 7.81 1.91 -7.20
C ALA A 19 6.99 2.45 -6.01
N ARG A 20 5.90 3.16 -6.26
CA ARG A 20 5.03 3.67 -5.20
C ARG A 20 4.30 2.54 -4.48
N PHE A 21 3.78 1.57 -5.21
CA PHE A 21 3.15 0.38 -4.63
C PHE A 21 4.12 -0.42 -3.74
N ALA A 22 5.37 -0.58 -4.17
CA ALA A 22 6.41 -1.25 -3.38
C ALA A 22 6.74 -0.48 -2.08
N GLU A 23 6.79 0.85 -2.12
CA GLU A 23 6.97 1.71 -0.94
C GLU A 23 5.83 1.50 0.06
N LEU A 24 4.58 1.60 -0.39
CA LEU A 24 3.41 1.40 0.45
C LEU A 24 3.29 -0.04 1.01
N THR A 25 3.73 -1.03 0.23
CA THR A 25 3.78 -2.42 0.69
C THR A 25 4.75 -2.57 1.86
N ALA A 26 5.93 -1.96 1.77
CA ALA A 26 6.92 -1.99 2.85
C ALA A 26 6.43 -1.27 4.12
N ASP A 27 5.72 -0.14 3.96
CA ASP A 27 5.13 0.59 5.07
C ASP A 27 4.05 -0.23 5.78
N LYS A 28 3.17 -0.88 5.02
CA LYS A 28 2.14 -1.79 5.55
C LYS A 28 2.75 -2.98 6.27
N GLU A 29 3.74 -3.65 5.67
CA GLU A 29 4.46 -4.78 6.28
C GLU A 29 5.14 -4.36 7.61
N SER A 30 5.64 -3.13 7.69
CA SER A 30 6.22 -2.59 8.93
C SER A 30 5.18 -2.46 10.03
N LEU A 31 3.98 -1.94 9.73
CA LEU A 31 2.88 -1.83 10.69
C LEU A 31 2.35 -3.21 11.13
N GLU A 32 2.23 -4.14 10.20
CA GLU A 32 1.83 -5.53 10.49
C GLU A 32 2.86 -6.23 11.41
N SER A 33 4.16 -6.03 11.15
CA SER A 33 5.25 -6.57 11.98
C SER A 33 5.27 -5.95 13.39
N GLU A 34 4.93 -4.67 13.53
CA GLU A 34 4.78 -4.03 14.84
C GLU A 34 3.65 -4.67 15.64
N VAL A 35 2.49 -4.88 15.01
CA VAL A 35 1.34 -5.57 15.66
C VAL A 35 1.74 -6.99 16.11
N GLU A 36 2.45 -7.75 15.27
CA GLU A 36 2.91 -9.10 15.61
C GLU A 36 3.88 -9.08 16.80
N SER A 37 4.87 -8.18 16.77
CA SER A 37 5.84 -8.03 17.86
C SER A 37 5.20 -7.69 19.20
N VAL A 38 4.24 -6.76 19.21
CA VAL A 38 3.53 -6.37 20.44
C VAL A 38 2.57 -7.49 20.88
N GLN A 39 2.01 -8.27 19.96
CA GLN A 39 1.20 -9.45 20.30
C GLN A 39 2.03 -10.53 21.01
N GLU A 40 3.29 -10.73 20.62
CA GLU A 40 4.22 -11.62 21.33
C GLU A 40 4.48 -11.12 22.76
N GLN A 41 4.70 -9.81 22.94
CA GLN A 41 4.89 -9.21 24.27
C GLN A 41 3.67 -9.40 25.17
N VAL A 42 2.45 -9.31 24.63
CA VAL A 42 1.22 -9.61 25.39
C VAL A 42 1.21 -11.06 25.85
N THR A 43 1.64 -11.99 24.98
CA THR A 43 1.70 -13.41 25.31
C THR A 43 2.72 -13.68 26.44
N GLU A 44 3.92 -13.12 26.34
CA GLU A 44 4.96 -13.23 27.38
C GLU A 44 4.50 -12.62 28.71
N ALA A 45 3.84 -11.48 28.69
CA ALA A 45 3.30 -10.85 29.87
C ALA A 45 2.15 -11.66 30.51
N GLN A 46 1.36 -12.38 29.71
CA GLN A 46 0.33 -13.31 30.20
C GLN A 46 0.95 -14.51 30.88
N ASP A 47 1.93 -15.14 30.25
CA ASP A 47 2.64 -16.29 30.80
C ASP A 47 3.35 -15.92 32.11
N GLY A 48 4.03 -14.77 32.16
CA GLY A 48 4.67 -14.25 33.37
C GLY A 48 3.69 -13.95 34.49
N LEU A 49 2.48 -13.50 34.18
CA LEU A 49 1.42 -13.33 35.19
C LEU A 49 0.90 -14.67 35.71
N GLU A 50 0.77 -15.66 34.85
CA GLU A 50 0.32 -17.01 35.30
C GLU A 50 1.36 -17.66 36.17
N GLU A 51 2.66 -17.58 35.84
CA GLU A 51 3.76 -18.06 36.68
C GLU A 51 3.78 -17.35 38.03
N ALA A 52 3.72 -16.02 38.04
CA ALA A 52 3.70 -15.25 39.29
C ALA A 52 2.50 -15.60 40.20
N LYS A 53 1.34 -15.93 39.63
CA LYS A 53 0.17 -16.39 40.41
C LYS A 53 0.39 -17.78 40.98
N ALA A 54 0.94 -18.71 40.19
CA ALA A 54 1.22 -20.07 40.62
C ALA A 54 2.21 -20.08 41.79
N ASP A 55 3.27 -19.27 41.74
CA ASP A 55 4.24 -19.12 42.81
C ASP A 55 3.59 -18.55 44.08
N TYR A 56 2.75 -17.53 43.94
CA TYR A 56 2.02 -16.92 45.03
C TYR A 56 1.04 -17.91 45.71
N GLU A 57 0.30 -18.70 44.95
CA GLU A 57 -0.63 -19.74 45.43
C GLU A 57 0.14 -20.85 46.13
N THR A 58 1.27 -21.29 45.59
CA THR A 58 2.14 -22.30 46.17
C THR A 58 2.71 -21.85 47.54
N ALA A 59 3.13 -20.60 47.67
CA ALA A 59 3.63 -20.05 48.91
C ALA A 59 2.54 -19.98 50.01
N ILE A 60 1.29 -19.72 49.61
CA ILE A 60 0.15 -19.76 50.54
C ILE A 60 -0.13 -21.20 51.00
N GLU A 61 -0.12 -22.18 50.07
CA GLU A 61 -0.37 -23.60 50.40
C GLU A 61 0.71 -24.19 51.30
N ASN A 62 1.96 -23.74 51.13
CA ASN A 62 3.10 -24.16 51.96
C ASN A 62 3.16 -23.46 53.32
N GLU A 63 2.26 -22.53 53.60
CA GLU A 63 2.26 -21.70 54.82
C GLU A 63 3.59 -20.92 55.01
N ASP A 64 4.18 -20.41 53.92
CA ASP A 64 5.42 -19.62 53.94
C ASP A 64 5.27 -18.37 54.83
N ASP A 65 6.39 -17.76 55.17
CA ASP A 65 6.36 -16.58 56.04
C ASP A 65 5.64 -15.38 55.38
N ALA A 66 5.12 -14.49 56.22
CA ALA A 66 4.30 -13.37 55.75
C ALA A 66 5.06 -12.36 54.89
N GLU A 67 6.39 -12.31 54.96
CA GLU A 67 7.23 -11.43 54.16
C GLU A 67 7.36 -11.97 52.72
N THR A 68 7.61 -13.27 52.56
CA THR A 68 7.64 -13.98 51.29
C THR A 68 6.30 -13.88 50.56
N ILE A 69 5.18 -14.12 51.22
CA ILE A 69 3.82 -13.98 50.63
C ILE A 69 3.58 -12.55 50.20
N LYS A 70 4.01 -11.56 50.95
CA LYS A 70 3.87 -10.13 50.58
C LYS A 70 4.72 -9.74 49.37
N GLU A 71 5.94 -10.28 49.26
CA GLU A 71 6.81 -10.06 48.12
C GLU A 71 6.19 -10.63 46.84
N LEU A 72 5.72 -11.88 46.87
CA LEU A 72 5.07 -12.54 45.74
C LEU A 72 3.76 -11.84 45.34
N ALA A 73 2.98 -11.35 46.29
CA ALA A 73 1.82 -10.50 45.97
C ALA A 73 2.22 -9.22 45.21
N GLY A 74 3.39 -8.66 45.55
CA GLY A 74 4.01 -7.54 44.82
C GLY A 74 4.41 -7.89 43.39
N VAL A 75 4.93 -9.11 43.18
CA VAL A 75 5.26 -9.62 41.83
C VAL A 75 4.01 -9.77 40.99
N VAL A 76 2.96 -10.42 41.51
CA VAL A 76 1.66 -10.56 40.83
C VAL A 76 1.07 -9.20 40.44
N LYS A 77 1.19 -8.21 41.32
CA LYS A 77 0.71 -6.86 41.02
C LYS A 77 1.48 -6.19 39.87
N ARG A 78 2.81 -6.37 39.84
CA ARG A 78 3.64 -5.85 38.75
C ARG A 78 3.29 -6.55 37.43
N ALA A 79 3.28 -7.87 37.40
CA ALA A 79 2.92 -8.65 36.23
C ALA A 79 1.53 -8.30 35.65
N LYS A 80 0.54 -8.02 36.54
CA LYS A 80 -0.77 -7.50 36.10
C LYS A 80 -0.67 -6.13 35.40
N ASN A 81 0.19 -5.25 35.91
CA ASN A 81 0.38 -3.94 35.30
C ASN A 81 1.11 -4.06 33.98
N ASP A 82 2.12 -4.92 33.91
CA ASP A 82 2.90 -5.14 32.70
C ASP A 82 2.01 -5.71 31.56
N LEU A 83 1.15 -6.69 31.88
CA LEU A 83 0.15 -7.21 30.96
C LEU A 83 -0.85 -6.12 30.51
N LYS A 84 -1.23 -5.22 31.41
CA LYS A 84 -2.12 -4.13 31.01
C LYS A 84 -1.44 -3.19 30.03
N VAL A 85 -0.19 -2.79 30.31
CA VAL A 85 0.60 -1.92 29.42
C VAL A 85 0.75 -2.56 28.04
N ALA A 86 1.16 -3.83 27.98
CA ALA A 86 1.32 -4.54 26.71
C ALA A 86 -0.01 -4.62 25.91
N LYS A 87 -1.15 -4.75 26.59
CA LYS A 87 -2.46 -4.73 25.92
C LYS A 87 -2.84 -3.35 25.37
N ASP A 88 -2.54 -2.29 26.15
CA ASP A 88 -2.79 -0.92 25.72
C ASP A 88 -1.89 -0.57 24.50
N GLU A 89 -0.64 -1.06 24.48
CA GLU A 89 0.28 -0.92 23.34
C GLU A 89 -0.20 -1.70 22.11
N LEU A 90 -0.73 -2.91 22.29
CA LEU A 90 -1.30 -3.70 21.20
C LEU A 90 -2.52 -3.03 20.57
N GLU A 91 -3.39 -2.44 21.40
CA GLU A 91 -4.53 -1.66 20.90
C GLU A 91 -4.03 -0.48 20.05
N GLY A 92 -3.03 0.27 20.53
CA GLY A 92 -2.43 1.36 19.78
C GLY A 92 -1.79 0.93 18.44
N ALA A 93 -1.06 -0.19 18.44
CA ALA A 93 -0.46 -0.71 17.19
C ALA A 93 -1.54 -1.15 16.18
N LYS A 94 -2.63 -1.76 16.64
CA LYS A 94 -3.77 -2.12 15.79
C LYS A 94 -4.50 -0.90 15.25
N ASP A 95 -4.70 0.12 16.07
CA ASP A 95 -5.32 1.38 15.66
C ASP A 95 -4.46 2.08 14.57
N ASN A 96 -3.12 2.07 14.71
CA ASN A 96 -2.21 2.61 13.71
C ASN A 96 -2.33 1.88 12.36
N LEU A 97 -2.47 0.56 12.37
CA LEU A 97 -2.65 -0.22 11.14
C LEU A 97 -4.04 0.01 10.52
N GLU A 98 -5.11 0.08 11.35
CA GLU A 98 -6.48 0.28 10.88
C GLU A 98 -6.71 1.70 10.35
N CYS A 99 -6.05 2.70 10.96
CA CYS A 99 -6.15 4.11 10.59
C CYS A 99 -4.99 4.55 9.68
N TRP A 100 -4.32 3.62 9.00
CA TRP A 100 -3.22 3.96 8.08
C TRP A 100 -3.73 4.84 6.94
N ASP A 101 -3.19 6.06 6.85
CA ASP A 101 -3.67 7.10 5.95
C ASP A 101 -3.56 6.72 4.46
N ASP A 102 -2.57 5.89 4.11
CA ASP A 102 -2.30 5.49 2.72
C ASP A 102 -3.02 4.18 2.31
N ALA A 103 -3.95 3.66 3.13
CA ALA A 103 -4.64 2.39 2.87
C ALA A 103 -5.43 2.40 1.55
N ASP A 104 -6.11 3.50 1.25
CA ASP A 104 -6.89 3.65 0.02
C ASP A 104 -5.98 3.73 -1.21
N GLU A 105 -4.87 4.49 -1.14
CA GLU A 105 -3.87 4.56 -2.20
C GLU A 105 -3.24 3.19 -2.45
N TYR A 106 -2.87 2.49 -1.39
CA TYR A 106 -2.31 1.13 -1.49
C TYR A 106 -3.23 0.19 -2.25
N GLU A 107 -4.52 0.18 -1.91
CA GLU A 107 -5.49 -0.72 -2.57
C GLU A 107 -5.72 -0.33 -4.03
N SER A 108 -5.81 0.97 -4.35
CA SER A 108 -5.94 1.46 -5.72
C SER A 108 -4.73 1.06 -6.57
N LEU A 109 -3.51 1.24 -6.05
CA LEU A 109 -2.29 0.86 -6.78
C LEU A 109 -2.10 -0.66 -6.89
N ARG A 110 -2.56 -1.43 -5.89
CA ARG A 110 -2.56 -2.89 -5.96
C ARG A 110 -3.40 -3.38 -7.13
N VAL A 111 -4.65 -2.89 -7.23
CA VAL A 111 -5.55 -3.25 -8.33
C VAL A 111 -4.95 -2.83 -9.68
N LEU A 112 -4.40 -1.62 -9.74
CA LEU A 112 -3.77 -1.10 -10.96
C LEU A 112 -2.55 -1.94 -11.39
N CYS A 113 -1.72 -2.39 -10.46
CA CYS A 113 -0.59 -3.27 -10.76
C CYS A 113 -1.07 -4.62 -11.31
N ASP A 114 -2.08 -5.24 -10.67
CA ASP A 114 -2.66 -6.52 -11.10
C ASP A 114 -3.24 -6.41 -12.53
N GLU A 115 -4.01 -5.35 -12.82
CA GLU A 115 -4.59 -5.12 -14.15
C GLU A 115 -3.51 -4.78 -15.20
N GLY A 116 -2.50 -4.00 -14.83
CA GLY A 116 -1.41 -3.61 -15.70
C GLY A 116 -0.57 -4.80 -16.15
N GLU A 117 -0.24 -5.72 -15.24
CA GLU A 117 0.48 -6.96 -15.55
C GLU A 117 -0.30 -7.89 -16.51
N LEU A 118 -1.64 -7.91 -16.39
CA LEU A 118 -2.51 -8.67 -17.27
C LEU A 118 -2.66 -8.01 -18.66
N SER A 119 -2.55 -6.70 -18.73
CA SER A 119 -2.83 -5.90 -19.93
C SER A 119 -1.59 -5.69 -20.81
N SER A 120 -0.39 -5.68 -20.24
CA SER A 120 0.85 -5.45 -20.98
C SER A 120 2.02 -6.27 -20.44
N VAL A 121 2.67 -7.01 -21.34
CA VAL A 121 3.90 -7.76 -21.01
C VAL A 121 5.09 -6.85 -20.69
N GLU A 122 5.02 -5.59 -21.07
CA GLU A 122 6.05 -4.58 -20.83
C GLU A 122 5.82 -3.82 -19.52
N TRP A 123 4.76 -4.11 -18.77
CA TRP A 123 4.39 -3.41 -17.55
C TRP A 123 5.56 -3.24 -16.57
N ALA A 124 6.28 -4.33 -16.29
CA ALA A 124 7.42 -4.32 -15.38
C ALA A 124 8.65 -3.54 -15.91
N TYR A 125 8.71 -3.31 -17.22
CA TYR A 125 9.86 -2.64 -17.87
C TYR A 125 9.63 -1.14 -18.12
N GLY A 126 8.41 -0.69 -17.96
CA GLY A 126 8.00 0.69 -18.17
C GLY A 126 7.13 0.86 -19.41
N VAL A 127 5.83 0.96 -19.19
CA VAL A 127 4.84 1.31 -20.22
C VAL A 127 4.15 2.60 -19.78
N THR A 128 3.84 3.46 -20.74
CA THR A 128 3.10 4.68 -20.48
C THR A 128 1.60 4.37 -20.51
N MET A 129 0.92 4.67 -19.40
CA MET A 129 -0.52 4.75 -19.32
C MET A 129 -0.95 6.12 -19.85
N ILE A 130 -1.90 6.17 -20.77
CA ILE A 130 -2.36 7.39 -21.42
C ILE A 130 -3.83 7.58 -21.05
N ARG A 131 -4.16 8.70 -20.41
CA ARG A 131 -5.51 9.02 -20.02
C ARG A 131 -6.44 9.11 -21.25
N ASP A 132 -7.63 8.54 -21.17
CA ASP A 132 -8.57 8.52 -22.29
C ASP A 132 -8.85 9.91 -22.86
N SER A 133 -9.06 10.90 -22.00
CA SER A 133 -9.31 12.29 -22.42
C SER A 133 -8.11 12.99 -23.07
N TYR A 134 -6.90 12.49 -22.86
CA TYR A 134 -5.66 13.01 -23.44
C TYR A 134 -5.24 12.26 -24.71
N PHE A 135 -5.87 11.13 -25.03
CA PHE A 135 -5.41 10.21 -26.05
C PHE A 135 -5.39 10.83 -27.47
N GLU A 136 -6.29 11.76 -27.76
CA GLU A 136 -6.28 12.50 -29.05
C GLU A 136 -5.04 13.38 -29.19
N GLU A 137 -4.67 14.11 -28.12
CA GLU A 137 -3.47 14.96 -28.10
C GLU A 137 -2.20 14.10 -28.17
N TYR A 138 -2.17 12.99 -27.42
CA TYR A 138 -1.10 11.99 -27.50
C TYR A 138 -0.92 11.45 -28.93
N ALA A 139 -1.99 11.15 -29.65
CA ALA A 139 -1.91 10.67 -31.03
C ALA A 139 -1.30 11.72 -31.97
N GLN A 140 -1.56 13.01 -31.74
CA GLN A 140 -0.93 14.11 -32.48
C GLN A 140 0.56 14.20 -32.17
N GLU A 141 0.94 14.20 -30.88
CA GLU A 141 2.34 14.25 -30.44
C GLU A 141 3.13 13.07 -31.00
N LEU A 142 2.58 11.86 -30.92
CA LEU A 142 3.21 10.66 -31.47
C LEU A 142 3.43 10.79 -32.99
N ALA A 143 2.45 11.29 -33.73
CA ALA A 143 2.58 11.48 -35.17
C ALA A 143 3.66 12.51 -35.56
N GLU A 144 3.87 13.51 -34.71
CA GLU A 144 4.96 14.48 -34.85
C GLU A 144 6.32 13.85 -34.52
N GLU A 145 6.40 13.13 -33.41
CA GLU A 145 7.64 12.49 -32.95
C GLU A 145 8.19 11.50 -33.99
N ILE A 146 7.33 10.67 -34.58
CA ILE A 146 7.72 9.74 -35.65
C ILE A 146 7.92 10.40 -37.01
N GLY A 147 7.68 11.71 -37.11
CA GLY A 147 7.85 12.49 -38.35
C GLY A 147 6.78 12.23 -39.41
N ALA A 148 5.64 11.66 -39.05
CA ALA A 148 4.50 11.44 -39.95
C ALA A 148 3.85 12.75 -40.38
N ILE A 149 3.92 13.77 -39.52
CA ILE A 149 3.43 15.13 -39.79
C ILE A 149 4.50 16.17 -39.45
N ASN A 150 4.35 17.39 -40.02
CA ASN A 150 5.24 18.50 -39.73
C ASN A 150 4.44 19.67 -39.16
N HIS A 151 4.67 20.03 -37.92
CA HIS A 151 4.00 21.11 -37.19
C HIS A 151 4.00 22.47 -37.89
N ASN A 152 5.01 22.72 -38.72
CA ASN A 152 5.16 24.00 -39.44
C ASN A 152 4.31 24.10 -40.73
N LEU A 153 3.58 23.05 -41.06
CA LEU A 153 2.75 23.01 -42.27
C LEU A 153 1.26 23.03 -41.90
N ASN A 154 0.55 24.06 -42.34
CA ASN A 154 -0.90 24.17 -42.10
C ASN A 154 -1.70 23.03 -42.77
N CYS A 155 -1.24 22.58 -43.95
CA CYS A 155 -1.82 21.46 -44.67
C CYS A 155 -0.74 20.37 -44.85
N PRO A 156 -1.02 19.08 -44.54
CA PRO A 156 -2.35 18.50 -44.28
C PRO A 156 -2.85 18.55 -42.82
N ASN A 157 -2.09 19.08 -41.86
CA ASN A 157 -2.38 18.97 -40.43
C ASN A 157 -3.79 19.43 -40.05
N ASN A 158 -4.26 20.56 -40.58
CA ASN A 158 -5.62 21.08 -40.34
C ASN A 158 -6.74 20.26 -41.00
N CYS A 159 -6.39 19.22 -41.76
CA CYS A 159 -7.34 18.35 -42.46
C CYS A 159 -7.39 16.93 -41.85
N ILE A 160 -6.60 16.69 -40.83
CA ILE A 160 -6.57 15.39 -40.14
C ILE A 160 -7.73 15.33 -39.15
N ASP A 161 -8.49 14.25 -39.20
CA ASP A 161 -9.49 13.88 -38.20
C ASP A 161 -8.78 13.15 -37.05
N TRP A 162 -8.37 13.93 -36.02
CA TRP A 162 -7.58 13.42 -34.93
C TRP A 162 -8.39 12.49 -34.02
N GLU A 163 -9.67 12.72 -33.83
CA GLU A 163 -10.56 11.79 -33.10
C GLU A 163 -10.56 10.41 -33.76
N ARG A 164 -10.66 10.38 -35.08
CA ARG A 164 -10.60 9.13 -35.84
C ARG A 164 -9.21 8.49 -35.77
N ALA A 165 -8.14 9.27 -35.89
CA ALA A 165 -6.77 8.77 -35.80
C ALA A 165 -6.48 8.16 -34.41
N ALA A 166 -6.93 8.81 -33.34
CA ALA A 166 -6.84 8.30 -31.99
C ALA A 166 -7.60 6.98 -31.81
N ASN A 167 -8.82 6.89 -32.35
CA ASN A 167 -9.63 5.67 -32.29
C ASN A 167 -9.00 4.49 -33.08
N GLU A 168 -8.33 4.75 -34.18
CA GLU A 168 -7.57 3.73 -34.91
C GLU A 168 -6.32 3.30 -34.14
N LEU A 169 -5.62 4.25 -33.51
CA LEU A 169 -4.44 3.97 -32.68
C LEU A 169 -4.80 3.13 -31.43
N LYS A 170 -5.94 3.40 -30.80
CA LYS A 170 -6.43 2.65 -29.64
C LYS A 170 -6.60 1.15 -29.89
N GLN A 171 -6.65 0.69 -31.15
CA GLN A 171 -6.75 -0.75 -31.46
C GLN A 171 -5.51 -1.54 -31.02
N ASP A 172 -4.37 -0.87 -30.86
CA ASP A 172 -3.10 -1.44 -30.39
C ASP A 172 -2.91 -1.27 -28.86
N TYR A 173 -3.95 -0.82 -28.15
CA TYR A 173 -3.93 -0.53 -26.74
C TYR A 173 -5.01 -1.30 -26.00
N THR A 174 -4.80 -1.56 -24.72
CA THR A 174 -5.79 -2.14 -23.80
C THR A 174 -6.17 -1.07 -22.79
N SER A 175 -7.47 -0.93 -22.49
CA SER A 175 -7.92 -0.01 -21.43
C SER A 175 -7.77 -0.66 -20.06
N ILE A 176 -7.36 0.15 -19.08
CA ILE A 176 -7.32 -0.17 -17.65
C ILE A 176 -7.93 0.99 -16.87
N GLU A 177 -8.47 0.72 -15.69
CA GLU A 177 -9.08 1.75 -14.85
C GLU A 177 -8.18 2.10 -13.66
N PHE A 178 -8.01 3.38 -13.39
CA PHE A 178 -7.35 3.87 -12.19
C PHE A 178 -8.21 4.94 -11.52
N ASP A 179 -8.69 4.65 -10.31
CA ASP A 179 -9.56 5.53 -9.50
C ASP A 179 -10.72 6.14 -10.29
N GLY A 180 -11.43 5.29 -11.05
CA GLY A 180 -12.60 5.70 -11.85
C GLY A 180 -12.26 6.46 -13.13
N VAL A 181 -10.99 6.50 -13.54
CA VAL A 181 -10.52 7.12 -14.78
C VAL A 181 -9.92 6.06 -15.70
N GLU A 182 -10.36 6.07 -16.98
CA GLU A 182 -9.86 5.15 -18.00
C GLU A 182 -8.52 5.62 -18.55
N TYR A 183 -7.57 4.68 -18.59
CA TYR A 183 -6.25 4.81 -19.19
C TYR A 183 -6.02 3.74 -20.25
N TRP A 184 -5.17 4.04 -21.22
CA TRP A 184 -4.79 3.14 -22.29
C TRP A 184 -3.33 2.77 -22.16
N VAL A 185 -3.05 1.46 -22.18
CA VAL A 185 -1.68 0.91 -22.18
C VAL A 185 -1.45 0.12 -23.46
N ARG A 186 -0.24 0.19 -23.98
CA ARG A 186 0.12 -0.59 -25.17
C ARG A 186 0.18 -2.07 -24.82
N SER A 187 -0.52 -2.88 -25.61
CA SER A 187 -0.60 -4.34 -25.45
C SER A 187 0.63 -5.04 -25.96
#